data_95b1bdd29a40f34bbcb210b80830332c
#
_entry.id   95b1bdd29a40f34bbcb210b80830332c
#
_cell.length_a   1.000
_cell.length_b   1.000
_cell.length_c   1.000
_cell.angle_alpha   90.00
_cell.angle_beta   90.00
_cell.angle_gamma   90.00
#
_symmetry.space_group_name_H-M   'P 1'
#
loop_
_entity.id
_entity.type
_entity.pdbx_description
1 polymer ?
#
loop_
_entity_poly.entity_id
_entity_poly.type
_entity_poly.pdbx_seq_one_letter_code
_entity_poly.pdbx_strand_id
1 'polypeptide(L)'
;MQQIDDVEHTLLAYDKVSHDLGIFMEGVQGWFTRHPALSRGTLPTIHSTKSRLKDRNHLREKLSRKADENKIVNASNLFSSVTDLAGVRVLHLYQDQAKPIHEAILDRVQNKDWVLEEDPKAYTWDPESVSFFKAMGLEVKFKDSFYTSVHYLVKPRIDSPLCCEIQVRTLFLSLIHI
;
A
#
# COMPACT_ATOMS: atom_id res chain seq x y z
N MET A 1 13.75 -29.08 -8.61
CA MET A 1 13.94 -28.52 -9.97
C MET A 1 12.69 -27.78 -10.44
N GLN A 2 11.50 -28.38 -10.42
CA GLN A 2 10.24 -27.76 -10.86
C GLN A 2 9.83 -26.49 -10.06
N GLN A 3 10.05 -26.46 -8.77
CA GLN A 3 9.74 -25.30 -7.91
C GLN A 3 10.62 -24.06 -8.16
N ILE A 4 11.87 -24.28 -8.59
CA ILE A 4 12.80 -23.19 -8.95
C ILE A 4 12.40 -22.58 -10.29
N ASP A 5 11.96 -23.40 -11.25
CA ASP A 5 11.47 -22.95 -12.55
C ASP A 5 10.18 -22.11 -12.41
N ASP A 6 9.28 -22.46 -11.48
CA ASP A 6 8.05 -21.72 -11.22
C ASP A 6 8.34 -20.34 -10.61
N VAL A 7 9.31 -20.21 -9.71
CA VAL A 7 9.71 -18.92 -9.12
C VAL A 7 10.31 -18.01 -10.18
N GLU A 8 11.23 -18.50 -11.02
CA GLU A 8 11.84 -17.67 -12.08
C GLU A 8 10.79 -17.23 -13.11
N HIS A 9 9.86 -18.11 -13.48
CA HIS A 9 8.77 -17.75 -14.39
C HIS A 9 7.86 -16.66 -13.78
N THR A 10 7.63 -16.71 -12.48
CA THR A 10 6.86 -15.70 -11.75
C THR A 10 7.60 -14.36 -11.69
N LEU A 11 8.92 -14.38 -11.48
CA LEU A 11 9.75 -13.18 -11.51
C LEU A 11 9.79 -12.53 -12.91
N LEU A 12 9.82 -13.32 -13.97
CA LEU A 12 9.72 -12.82 -15.35
C LEU A 12 8.37 -12.13 -15.61
N ALA A 13 7.27 -12.64 -15.01
CA ALA A 13 5.97 -11.98 -15.11
C ALA A 13 5.97 -10.62 -14.40
N TYR A 14 6.64 -10.50 -13.26
CA TYR A 14 6.86 -9.23 -12.58
C TYR A 14 7.69 -8.25 -13.42
N ASP A 15 8.82 -8.72 -13.98
CA ASP A 15 9.74 -7.89 -14.77
C ASP A 15 9.02 -7.24 -15.97
N LYS A 16 8.07 -7.95 -16.61
CA LYS A 16 7.29 -7.43 -17.74
C LYS A 16 6.42 -6.23 -17.41
N VAL A 17 5.95 -6.09 -16.16
CA VAL A 17 5.05 -5.00 -15.74
C VAL A 17 5.70 -4.02 -14.77
N SER A 18 6.92 -4.28 -14.32
CA SER A 18 7.61 -3.48 -13.31
C SER A 18 7.77 -2.02 -13.72
N HIS A 19 8.01 -1.75 -15.01
CA HIS A 19 8.08 -0.40 -15.56
C HIS A 19 6.76 0.35 -15.42
N ASP A 20 5.66 -0.22 -15.91
CA ASP A 20 4.33 0.40 -15.86
C ASP A 20 3.84 0.54 -14.42
N LEU A 21 4.16 -0.44 -13.58
CA LEU A 21 3.87 -0.42 -12.15
C LEU A 21 4.63 0.73 -11.45
N GLY A 22 5.88 0.98 -11.86
CA GLY A 22 6.69 2.11 -11.39
C GLY A 22 6.07 3.45 -11.77
N ILE A 23 5.66 3.62 -13.02
CA ILE A 23 4.99 4.84 -13.51
C ILE A 23 3.69 5.09 -12.73
N PHE A 24 2.88 4.06 -12.53
CA PHE A 24 1.64 4.19 -11.76
C PHE A 24 1.91 4.58 -10.31
N MET A 25 2.87 3.93 -9.65
CA MET A 25 3.29 4.23 -8.28
C MET A 25 3.79 5.68 -8.15
N GLU A 26 4.62 6.15 -9.07
CA GLU A 26 5.11 7.53 -9.09
C GLU A 26 3.97 8.54 -9.29
N GLY A 27 2.98 8.19 -10.12
CA GLY A 27 1.75 8.96 -10.29
C GLY A 27 0.96 9.08 -8.99
N VAL A 28 0.81 7.97 -8.27
CA VAL A 28 0.16 7.95 -6.94
C VAL A 28 0.94 8.82 -5.95
N GLN A 29 2.26 8.66 -5.85
CA GLN A 29 3.09 9.50 -4.98
C GLN A 29 3.02 10.97 -5.37
N GLY A 30 3.12 11.28 -6.66
CA GLY A 30 3.06 12.64 -7.21
C GLY A 30 1.73 13.33 -6.90
N TRP A 31 0.63 12.58 -6.88
CA TRP A 31 -0.66 13.13 -6.47
C TRP A 31 -0.64 13.60 -5.02
N PHE A 32 -0.13 12.80 -4.09
CA PHE A 32 -0.01 13.21 -2.69
C PHE A 32 0.92 14.40 -2.50
N THR A 33 2.11 14.38 -3.11
CA THR A 33 3.11 15.44 -2.94
C THR A 33 2.66 16.79 -3.47
N ARG A 34 1.76 16.80 -4.46
CA ARG A 34 1.26 18.03 -5.10
C ARG A 34 -0.15 18.40 -4.69
N HIS A 35 -0.79 17.61 -3.81
CA HIS A 35 -2.18 17.83 -3.42
C HIS A 35 -2.35 19.20 -2.73
N PRO A 36 -3.22 20.08 -3.26
CA PRO A 36 -3.25 21.49 -2.81
C PRO A 36 -3.67 21.63 -1.35
N ALA A 37 -4.60 20.80 -0.87
CA ALA A 37 -5.11 20.87 0.49
C ALA A 37 -4.30 20.05 1.51
N LEU A 38 -3.60 18.99 1.06
CA LEU A 38 -2.91 18.08 1.99
C LEU A 38 -1.42 18.39 2.15
N SER A 39 -0.76 18.92 1.11
CA SER A 39 0.69 19.02 1.05
C SER A 39 1.21 20.47 0.93
N ARG A 40 0.31 21.46 1.01
CA ARG A 40 0.66 22.87 0.93
C ARG A 40 0.22 23.60 2.19
N GLY A 41 0.82 24.79 2.42
CA GLY A 41 0.53 25.65 3.56
C GLY A 41 1.59 25.56 4.65
N THR A 42 1.38 26.32 5.72
CA THR A 42 2.32 26.46 6.85
C THR A 42 2.38 25.17 7.70
N LEU A 43 1.26 24.44 7.77
CA LEU A 43 1.16 23.15 8.49
C LEU A 43 0.45 22.14 7.58
N PRO A 44 1.18 21.51 6.67
CA PRO A 44 0.61 20.54 5.75
C PRO A 44 0.13 19.29 6.52
N THR A 45 -0.97 18.71 6.08
CA THR A 45 -1.49 17.44 6.61
C THR A 45 -0.52 16.28 6.34
N ILE A 46 0.08 16.26 5.14
CA ILE A 46 1.10 15.28 4.78
C ILE A 46 2.47 15.86 5.09
N HIS A 47 3.21 15.21 5.99
CA HIS A 47 4.58 15.57 6.32
C HIS A 47 5.53 15.17 5.17
N SER A 48 5.44 13.94 4.70
CA SER A 48 6.29 13.42 3.63
C SER A 48 5.70 12.16 2.99
N THR A 49 6.20 11.84 1.81
CA THR A 49 5.87 10.60 1.10
C THR A 49 7.12 9.85 0.73
N LYS A 50 7.04 8.51 0.70
CA LYS A 50 8.07 7.62 0.19
C LYS A 50 7.43 6.58 -0.70
N SER A 51 8.08 6.22 -1.80
CA SER A 51 7.62 5.15 -2.67
C SER A 51 8.71 4.09 -2.87
N ARG A 52 8.28 2.88 -3.15
CA ARG A 52 9.19 1.76 -3.42
C ARG A 52 8.53 0.72 -4.29
N LEU A 53 9.19 0.35 -5.37
CA LEU A 53 8.95 -0.92 -6.05
C LEU A 53 9.60 -2.06 -5.25
N LYS A 54 8.98 -3.22 -5.31
CA LYS A 54 9.51 -4.44 -4.72
C LYS A 54 10.79 -4.84 -5.44
N ASP A 55 11.88 -4.94 -4.71
CA ASP A 55 13.12 -5.49 -5.25
C ASP A 55 12.93 -6.95 -5.68
N ARG A 56 13.55 -7.33 -6.81
CA ARG A 56 13.41 -8.65 -7.42
C ARG A 56 13.90 -9.78 -6.49
N ASN A 57 14.97 -9.55 -5.73
CA ASN A 57 15.51 -10.53 -4.79
C ASN A 57 14.58 -10.68 -3.57
N HIS A 58 14.10 -9.57 -3.02
CA HIS A 58 13.11 -9.60 -1.95
C HIS A 58 11.78 -10.22 -2.39
N LEU A 59 11.40 -10.07 -3.67
CA LEU A 59 10.25 -10.80 -4.21
C LEU A 59 10.52 -12.30 -4.24
N ARG A 60 11.70 -12.74 -4.72
CA ARG A 60 12.11 -14.14 -4.73
C ARG A 60 12.04 -14.75 -3.33
N GLU A 61 12.61 -14.09 -2.33
CA GLU A 61 12.56 -14.54 -0.93
C GLU A 61 11.12 -14.67 -0.42
N LYS A 62 10.25 -13.70 -0.76
CA LYS A 62 8.84 -13.74 -0.39
C LYS A 62 8.10 -14.91 -1.05
N LEU A 63 8.37 -15.19 -2.33
CA LEU A 63 7.79 -16.31 -3.06
C LEU A 63 8.22 -17.64 -2.45
N SER A 64 9.52 -17.81 -2.14
CA SER A 64 10.04 -19.01 -1.47
C SER A 64 9.38 -19.23 -0.11
N ARG A 65 9.31 -18.21 0.72
CA ARG A 65 8.64 -18.30 2.04
C ARG A 65 7.16 -18.66 1.94
N LYS A 66 6.45 -18.08 0.94
CA LYS A 66 5.03 -18.45 0.71
C LYS A 66 4.88 -19.91 0.26
N ALA A 67 5.79 -20.41 -0.55
CA ALA A 67 5.81 -21.82 -0.95
C ALA A 67 6.03 -22.76 0.26
N ASP A 68 6.93 -22.40 1.18
CA ASP A 68 7.15 -23.13 2.43
C ASP A 68 5.90 -23.15 3.32
N GLU A 69 5.05 -22.11 3.24
CA GLU A 69 3.75 -22.02 3.91
C GLU A 69 2.62 -22.73 3.14
N ASN A 70 2.93 -23.50 2.09
CA ASN A 70 1.96 -24.13 1.17
C ASN A 70 1.06 -23.13 0.42
N LYS A 71 1.49 -21.88 0.28
CA LYS A 71 0.80 -20.83 -0.50
C LYS A 71 1.50 -20.65 -1.84
N ILE A 72 1.08 -21.44 -2.83
CA ILE A 72 1.71 -21.42 -4.16
C ILE A 72 1.35 -20.10 -4.87
N VAL A 73 2.38 -19.30 -5.15
CA VAL A 73 2.29 -18.10 -5.98
C VAL A 73 3.03 -18.36 -7.29
N ASN A 74 2.34 -18.15 -8.39
CA ASN A 74 2.86 -18.31 -9.74
C ASN A 74 2.54 -17.09 -10.61
N ALA A 75 2.96 -17.09 -11.87
CA ALA A 75 2.76 -15.95 -12.77
C ALA A 75 1.28 -15.55 -12.97
N SER A 76 0.33 -16.50 -12.86
CA SER A 76 -1.10 -16.22 -13.07
C SER A 76 -1.78 -15.55 -11.87
N ASN A 77 -1.27 -15.79 -10.65
CA ASN A 77 -1.86 -15.25 -9.42
C ASN A 77 -0.93 -14.27 -8.66
N LEU A 78 0.22 -13.92 -9.24
CA LEU A 78 1.20 -13.04 -8.60
C LEU A 78 0.57 -11.75 -8.09
N PHE A 79 -0.17 -11.05 -8.95
CA PHE A 79 -0.70 -9.71 -8.68
C PHE A 79 -1.85 -9.69 -7.66
N SER A 80 -2.58 -10.79 -7.54
CA SER A 80 -3.60 -10.96 -6.49
C SER A 80 -3.01 -11.48 -5.17
N SER A 81 -1.92 -12.26 -5.23
CA SER A 81 -1.30 -12.88 -4.06
C SER A 81 -0.24 -12.01 -3.40
N VAL A 82 0.37 -11.05 -4.15
CA VAL A 82 1.41 -10.14 -3.66
C VAL A 82 1.01 -8.71 -4.00
N THR A 83 0.31 -8.06 -3.09
CA THR A 83 -0.27 -6.73 -3.29
C THR A 83 0.71 -5.58 -3.00
N ASP A 84 1.88 -5.88 -2.39
CA ASP A 84 2.93 -4.92 -2.02
C ASP A 84 4.09 -4.85 -3.04
N LEU A 85 3.79 -5.13 -4.33
CA LEU A 85 4.77 -5.01 -5.41
C LEU A 85 5.17 -3.56 -5.68
N ALA A 86 4.23 -2.63 -5.50
CA ALA A 86 4.47 -1.20 -5.47
C ALA A 86 3.84 -0.60 -4.22
N GLY A 87 4.53 0.29 -3.55
CA GLY A 87 4.04 0.90 -2.32
C GLY A 87 4.36 2.38 -2.22
N VAL A 88 3.40 3.14 -1.70
CA VAL A 88 3.55 4.55 -1.34
C VAL A 88 3.22 4.70 0.14
N ARG A 89 4.17 5.22 0.92
CA ARG A 89 3.93 5.61 2.30
C ARG A 89 3.61 7.10 2.35
N VAL A 90 2.50 7.42 2.98
CA VAL A 90 2.05 8.79 3.25
C VAL A 90 2.19 9.02 4.75
N LEU A 91 3.14 9.87 5.13
CA LEU A 91 3.48 10.11 6.52
C LEU A 91 2.88 11.42 7.01
N HIS A 92 2.21 11.35 8.15
CA HIS A 92 1.63 12.50 8.84
C HIS A 92 2.12 12.57 10.30
N LEU A 93 1.93 13.68 10.99
CA LEU A 93 2.43 13.87 12.36
C LEU A 93 1.42 13.43 13.40
N TYR A 94 0.15 13.81 13.24
CA TYR A 94 -0.91 13.63 14.22
C TYR A 94 -1.99 12.69 13.71
N GLN A 95 -2.59 11.89 14.58
CA GLN A 95 -3.55 10.84 14.20
C GLN A 95 -4.78 11.40 13.46
N ASP A 96 -5.28 12.55 13.84
CA ASP A 96 -6.42 13.23 13.24
C ASP A 96 -6.19 13.60 11.76
N GLN A 97 -4.93 13.77 11.36
CA GLN A 97 -4.55 14.02 9.97
C GLN A 97 -4.82 12.81 9.04
N ALA A 98 -4.99 11.62 9.59
CA ALA A 98 -5.37 10.44 8.78
C ALA A 98 -6.75 10.62 8.13
N LYS A 99 -7.68 11.32 8.80
CA LYS A 99 -9.05 11.51 8.29
C LYS A 99 -9.11 12.30 6.98
N PRO A 100 -8.56 13.53 6.87
CA PRO A 100 -8.57 14.27 5.60
C PRO A 100 -7.79 13.55 4.49
N ILE A 101 -6.76 12.78 4.81
CA ILE A 101 -6.04 11.95 3.82
C ILE A 101 -6.97 10.82 3.31
N HIS A 102 -7.68 10.16 4.21
CA HIS A 102 -8.68 9.13 3.88
C HIS A 102 -9.78 9.68 2.96
N GLU A 103 -10.39 10.79 3.35
CA GLU A 103 -11.44 11.45 2.57
C GLU A 103 -10.96 11.80 1.16
N ALA A 104 -9.76 12.35 1.02
CA ALA A 104 -9.19 12.67 -0.28
C ALA A 104 -8.91 11.44 -1.16
N ILE A 105 -8.52 10.30 -0.57
CA ILE A 105 -8.36 9.03 -1.30
C ILE A 105 -9.73 8.54 -1.78
N LEU A 106 -10.74 8.55 -0.91
CA LEU A 106 -12.10 8.13 -1.28
C LEU A 106 -12.71 9.02 -2.37
N ASP A 107 -12.50 10.32 -2.32
CA ASP A 107 -12.90 11.26 -3.38
C ASP A 107 -12.30 10.84 -4.74
N ARG A 108 -11.04 10.46 -4.75
CA ARG A 108 -10.36 10.00 -5.96
C ARG A 108 -10.97 8.71 -6.51
N VAL A 109 -11.35 7.80 -5.62
CA VAL A 109 -12.06 6.55 -5.99
C VAL A 109 -13.47 6.85 -6.51
N GLN A 110 -14.19 7.73 -5.84
CA GLN A 110 -15.54 8.13 -6.23
C GLN A 110 -15.56 8.81 -7.62
N ASN A 111 -14.55 9.61 -7.92
CA ASN A 111 -14.36 10.26 -9.22
C ASN A 111 -13.83 9.30 -10.31
N LYS A 112 -13.61 8.01 -9.97
CA LYS A 112 -13.10 6.96 -10.88
C LYS A 112 -11.69 7.19 -11.41
N ASP A 113 -10.91 8.02 -10.73
CA ASP A 113 -9.49 8.19 -11.04
C ASP A 113 -8.65 7.01 -10.56
N TRP A 114 -9.11 6.35 -9.48
CA TRP A 114 -8.60 5.08 -8.96
C TRP A 114 -9.73 4.12 -8.69
N VAL A 115 -9.39 2.83 -8.67
CA VAL A 115 -10.28 1.75 -8.24
C VAL A 115 -9.66 1.07 -7.04
N LEU A 116 -10.45 0.79 -6.00
CA LEU A 116 -10.01 -0.05 -4.88
C LEU A 116 -10.07 -1.52 -5.27
N GLU A 117 -9.00 -2.27 -4.99
CA GLU A 117 -8.97 -3.72 -5.13
C GLU A 117 -9.73 -4.40 -3.99
N GLU A 118 -9.70 -3.82 -2.81
CA GLU A 118 -10.47 -4.25 -1.63
C GLU A 118 -10.82 -3.04 -0.76
N ASP A 119 -11.74 -3.21 0.18
CA ASP A 119 -12.04 -2.17 1.17
C ASP A 119 -10.80 -1.83 2.00
N PRO A 120 -10.56 -0.54 2.27
CA PRO A 120 -9.40 -0.11 3.05
C PRO A 120 -9.47 -0.65 4.48
N LYS A 121 -8.29 -1.01 5.01
CA LYS A 121 -8.15 -1.62 6.34
C LYS A 121 -7.23 -0.80 7.22
N ALA A 122 -7.66 -0.54 8.45
CA ALA A 122 -6.81 0.02 9.48
C ALA A 122 -6.18 -1.11 10.32
N TYR A 123 -4.91 -0.96 10.60
CA TYR A 123 -4.15 -1.83 11.51
C TYR A 123 -3.72 -0.98 12.71
N THR A 124 -3.94 -1.45 13.92
CA THR A 124 -3.46 -0.77 15.13
C THR A 124 -3.28 -1.73 16.28
N TRP A 125 -2.41 -1.41 17.20
CA TRP A 125 -2.22 -2.06 18.50
C TRP A 125 -2.94 -1.32 19.62
N ASP A 126 -3.28 -0.05 19.37
CA ASP A 126 -3.80 0.87 20.37
C ASP A 126 -5.35 0.86 20.37
N PRO A 127 -5.98 0.51 21.51
CA PRO A 127 -7.44 0.48 21.63
C PRO A 127 -8.13 1.83 21.37
N GLU A 128 -7.49 2.96 21.69
CA GLU A 128 -8.06 4.29 21.44
C GLU A 128 -8.14 4.58 19.93
N SER A 129 -7.11 4.20 19.20
CA SER A 129 -7.07 4.29 17.74
C SER A 129 -8.14 3.43 17.06
N VAL A 130 -8.56 2.31 17.67
CA VAL A 130 -9.65 1.47 17.13
C VAL A 130 -10.93 2.27 16.98
N SER A 131 -11.33 3.02 18.00
CA SER A 131 -12.55 3.84 17.98
C SER A 131 -12.47 4.93 16.91
N PHE A 132 -11.31 5.58 16.78
CA PHE A 132 -11.05 6.59 15.75
C PHE A 132 -11.20 6.03 14.33
N PHE A 133 -10.57 4.90 14.01
CA PHE A 133 -10.66 4.31 12.68
C PHE A 133 -12.04 3.73 12.36
N LYS A 134 -12.74 3.16 13.35
CA LYS A 134 -14.14 2.73 13.17
C LYS A 134 -15.06 3.90 12.86
N ALA A 135 -14.85 5.06 13.47
CA ALA A 135 -15.62 6.28 13.19
C ALA A 135 -15.37 6.81 11.75
N MET A 136 -14.24 6.44 11.13
CA MET A 136 -13.97 6.70 9.70
C MET A 136 -14.61 5.66 8.76
N GLY A 137 -15.31 4.65 9.28
CA GLY A 137 -15.91 3.58 8.48
C GLY A 137 -14.94 2.47 8.07
N LEU A 138 -13.77 2.38 8.70
CA LEU A 138 -12.74 1.41 8.37
C LEU A 138 -12.90 0.10 9.13
N GLU A 139 -12.63 -1.03 8.46
CA GLU A 139 -12.37 -2.30 9.14
C GLU A 139 -11.06 -2.19 9.91
N VAL A 140 -11.09 -2.50 11.21
CA VAL A 140 -9.91 -2.42 12.08
C VAL A 140 -9.41 -3.80 12.44
N LYS A 141 -8.12 -4.05 12.18
CA LYS A 141 -7.40 -5.27 12.56
C LYS A 141 -6.39 -4.97 13.65
N PHE A 142 -6.52 -5.65 14.77
CA PHE A 142 -5.56 -5.52 15.86
C PHE A 142 -4.22 -6.17 15.51
N LYS A 143 -3.12 -5.53 15.93
CA LYS A 143 -1.75 -6.01 15.77
C LYS A 143 -1.05 -6.02 17.12
N ASP A 144 -0.30 -7.09 17.42
CA ASP A 144 0.48 -7.19 18.66
C ASP A 144 1.76 -6.34 18.65
N SER A 145 2.14 -5.79 17.50
CA SER A 145 3.27 -4.87 17.36
C SER A 145 2.79 -3.42 17.40
N PHE A 146 3.65 -2.49 17.81
CA PHE A 146 3.39 -1.04 17.83
C PHE A 146 3.15 -0.44 16.43
N TYR A 147 2.39 -1.14 15.60
CA TYR A 147 2.13 -0.79 14.21
C TYR A 147 0.74 -0.18 14.08
N THR A 148 0.67 1.04 13.56
CA THR A 148 -0.60 1.71 13.23
C THR A 148 -0.50 2.28 11.81
N SER A 149 -1.41 1.87 10.94
CA SER A 149 -1.44 2.30 9.54
C SER A 149 -2.80 2.00 8.92
N VAL A 150 -3.24 2.85 7.98
CA VAL A 150 -4.36 2.52 7.10
C VAL A 150 -3.80 2.13 5.73
N HIS A 151 -4.26 0.99 5.21
CA HIS A 151 -3.83 0.42 3.94
C HIS A 151 -4.93 0.53 2.90
N TYR A 152 -4.56 0.99 1.73
CA TYR A 152 -5.41 1.05 0.54
C TYR A 152 -4.69 0.33 -0.60
N LEU A 153 -5.41 -0.52 -1.32
CA LEU A 153 -4.92 -1.14 -2.55
C LEU A 153 -5.62 -0.47 -3.73
N VAL A 154 -4.88 0.36 -4.47
CA VAL A 154 -5.43 1.13 -5.57
C VAL A 154 -4.92 0.64 -6.91
N LYS A 155 -5.80 0.68 -7.90
CA LYS A 155 -5.55 0.32 -9.30
C LYS A 155 -5.90 1.48 -10.21
N PRO A 156 -5.27 1.61 -11.41
CA PRO A 156 -5.65 2.64 -12.38
C PRO A 156 -7.02 2.37 -13.02
N ARG A 157 -7.45 1.11 -13.10
CA ARG A 157 -8.73 0.64 -13.62
C ARG A 157 -9.00 -0.79 -13.15
N ILE A 158 -10.26 -1.22 -13.21
CA ILE A 158 -10.71 -2.50 -12.62
C ILE A 158 -10.03 -3.75 -13.24
N ASP A 159 -9.76 -3.71 -14.52
CA ASP A 159 -9.14 -4.81 -15.29
C ASP A 159 -7.61 -4.79 -15.26
N SER A 160 -7.01 -3.78 -14.63
CA SER A 160 -5.55 -3.67 -14.54
C SER A 160 -4.97 -4.68 -13.55
N PRO A 161 -3.88 -5.38 -13.88
CA PRO A 161 -3.09 -6.14 -12.92
C PRO A 161 -2.25 -5.24 -12.01
N LEU A 162 -2.05 -3.97 -12.39
CA LEU A 162 -1.23 -3.03 -11.62
C LEU A 162 -1.96 -2.63 -10.34
N CYS A 163 -1.33 -2.88 -9.20
CA CYS A 163 -1.84 -2.48 -7.89
C CYS A 163 -0.75 -1.76 -7.11
N CYS A 164 -1.10 -0.65 -6.48
CA CYS A 164 -0.21 0.10 -5.59
C CYS A 164 -0.81 0.11 -4.18
N GLU A 165 -0.02 -0.31 -3.20
CA GLU A 165 -0.39 -0.22 -1.79
C GLU A 165 -0.07 1.18 -1.27
N ILE A 166 -1.08 1.89 -0.75
CA ILE A 166 -0.90 3.16 -0.05
C ILE A 166 -0.97 2.86 1.45
N GLN A 167 0.08 3.21 2.19
CA GLN A 167 0.16 3.10 3.64
C GLN A 167 0.13 4.50 4.26
N VAL A 168 -0.98 4.87 4.89
CA VAL A 168 -1.13 6.12 5.64
C VAL A 168 -0.78 5.87 7.10
N ARG A 169 0.25 6.53 7.63
CA ARG A 169 0.76 6.27 8.98
C ARG A 169 1.44 7.49 9.59
N THR A 170 1.52 7.54 10.93
CA THR A 170 2.26 8.59 11.62
C THR A 170 3.76 8.45 11.39
N LEU A 171 4.44 9.58 11.27
CA LEU A 171 5.90 9.63 11.14
C LEU A 171 6.58 8.98 12.34
N PHE A 172 6.10 9.25 13.56
CA PHE A 172 6.68 8.76 14.80
C PHE A 172 6.73 7.23 14.85
N LEU A 173 5.62 6.55 14.54
CA LEU A 173 5.57 5.09 14.47
C LEU A 173 6.38 4.52 13.29
N SER A 174 6.62 5.33 12.26
CA SER A 174 7.45 4.95 11.12
C SER A 174 8.94 4.85 11.50
N LEU A 175 9.38 5.57 12.53
CA LEU A 175 10.77 5.57 12.99
C LEU A 175 11.08 4.41 13.94
N ILE A 176 10.08 3.87 14.62
CA ILE A 176 10.26 2.77 15.58
C ILE A 176 10.40 1.41 14.87
N HIS A 177 9.91 1.29 13.64
CA HIS A 177 9.94 0.07 12.84
C HIS A 177 11.00 0.13 11.71
N ILE A 178 12.22 0.54 12.05
CA ILE A 178 13.38 0.42 11.16
C ILE A 178 14.01 -0.96 11.33
#